data_0406e40e595e32b2f4a0c6a37640c049
#
_entry.id   0406e40e595e32b2f4a0c6a37640c049
#
_cell.length_a   1.000
_cell.length_b   1.000
_cell.length_c   1.000
_cell.angle_alpha   90.00
_cell.angle_beta   90.00
_cell.angle_gamma   90.00
#
_symmetry.space_group_name_H-M   'P 1'
#
loop_
_entity.id
_entity.type
_entity.pdbx_description
1 polymer ?
#
loop_
_entity_poly.entity_id
_entity_poly.type
_entity_poly.pdbx_seq_one_letter_code
_entity_poly.pdbx_strand_id
1 'polypeptide(L)' 'PSAEVINSIVGPYVSIGAGCRVESSILRDSILEEEAQVKDVILESSLIGRKAEIRRRAGMVNAGDQTVVTL' A
#
# COMPACT_ATOMS: atom_id res chain seq x y z
N PRO A 1 10.00 6.04 -12.12
CA PRO A 1 10.90 5.01 -11.69
C PRO A 1 10.98 4.73 -10.21
N SER A 2 11.22 5.73 -9.41
CA SER A 2 11.44 5.45 -8.00
C SER A 2 10.15 5.43 -7.23
N ALA A 3 10.14 4.64 -6.18
CA ALA A 3 9.03 4.67 -5.25
C ALA A 3 9.09 5.94 -4.42
N GLU A 4 7.93 6.40 -3.99
CA GLU A 4 7.82 7.53 -3.08
C GLU A 4 7.25 7.06 -1.76
N VAL A 5 7.90 7.44 -0.68
CA VAL A 5 7.42 7.12 0.66
C VAL A 5 7.32 8.43 1.42
N ILE A 6 6.11 8.80 1.81
CA ILE A 6 5.84 10.09 2.40
C ILE A 6 5.17 9.89 3.76
N ASN A 7 5.78 10.45 4.80
CA ASN A 7 5.22 10.40 6.16
C ASN A 7 4.79 9.00 6.56
N SER A 8 5.63 8.01 6.24
CA SER A 8 5.27 6.63 6.47
C SER A 8 6.38 5.91 7.21
N ILE A 9 6.02 4.84 7.86
CA ILE A 9 6.96 3.96 8.52
C ILE A 9 7.02 2.67 7.74
N VAL A 10 8.21 2.36 7.23
CA VAL A 10 8.42 1.13 6.48
C VAL A 10 9.27 0.23 7.34
N GLY A 11 8.66 -0.80 7.86
CA GLY A 11 9.33 -1.69 8.79
C GLY A 11 10.19 -2.71 8.09
N PRO A 12 10.69 -3.69 8.83
CA PRO A 12 11.55 -4.69 8.24
C PRO A 12 10.78 -5.55 7.26
N TYR A 13 11.53 -6.13 6.34
CA TYR A 13 10.98 -7.10 5.37
C TYR A 13 9.90 -6.51 4.48
N VAL A 14 10.10 -5.27 4.06
CA VAL A 14 9.18 -4.65 3.12
C VAL A 14 9.91 -4.45 1.80
N SER A 15 9.28 -4.90 0.74
CA SER A 15 9.77 -4.66 -0.62
C SER A 15 8.81 -3.71 -1.32
N ILE A 16 9.36 -2.69 -1.95
CA ILE A 16 8.53 -1.70 -2.63
C ILE A 16 9.02 -1.61 -4.07
N GLY A 17 8.12 -1.95 -4.98
CA GLY A 17 8.45 -1.92 -6.40
C GLY A 17 8.53 -0.52 -6.96
N ALA A 18 9.00 -0.42 -8.18
CA ALA A 18 9.16 0.86 -8.83
C ALA A 18 7.81 1.54 -9.04
N GLY A 19 7.80 2.85 -8.88
CA GLY A 19 6.59 3.62 -9.11
C GLY A 19 5.55 3.54 -8.03
N CYS A 20 5.83 2.85 -6.93
CA CYS A 20 4.89 2.78 -5.83
C CYS A 20 4.81 4.11 -5.11
N ARG A 21 3.68 4.35 -4.47
CA ARG A 21 3.52 5.52 -3.63
C ARG A 21 2.95 5.08 -2.30
N VAL A 22 3.65 5.42 -1.24
CA VAL A 22 3.23 5.09 0.12
C VAL A 22 3.11 6.39 0.88
N GLU A 23 1.94 6.63 1.44
CA GLU A 23 1.66 7.90 2.07
C GLU A 23 0.96 7.66 3.40
N SER A 24 1.52 8.22 4.46
CA SER A 24 0.91 8.19 5.80
C SER A 24 0.53 6.76 6.21
N SER A 25 1.40 5.82 5.94
CA SER A 25 1.10 4.41 6.18
C SER A 25 2.20 3.74 6.97
N ILE A 26 1.88 2.60 7.54
CA ILE A 26 2.84 1.77 8.26
C ILE A 26 2.84 0.40 7.60
N LEU A 27 4.02 -0.03 7.18
CA LEU A 27 4.15 -1.29 6.48
C LEU A 27 5.12 -2.20 7.20
N ARG A 28 4.79 -3.48 7.29
CA ARG A 28 5.67 -4.51 7.83
C ARG A 28 5.44 -5.81 7.10
N ASP A 29 6.52 -6.53 6.82
CA ASP A 29 6.45 -7.85 6.18
C ASP A 29 5.56 -7.83 4.95
N SER A 30 5.66 -6.79 4.15
CA SER A 30 4.76 -6.63 3.02
C SER A 30 5.53 -6.42 1.74
N ILE A 31 4.91 -6.77 0.66
CA ILE A 31 5.48 -6.60 -0.67
C ILE A 31 4.53 -5.76 -1.50
N LEU A 32 5.03 -4.66 -2.02
CA LEU A 32 4.28 -3.83 -2.94
C LEU A 32 4.86 -3.99 -4.31
N GLU A 33 4.06 -4.46 -5.24
CA GLU A 33 4.51 -4.60 -6.61
C GLU A 33 4.44 -3.28 -7.33
N GLU A 34 4.90 -3.24 -8.55
CA GLU A 34 5.08 -2.00 -9.26
C GLU A 34 3.83 -1.15 -9.32
N GLU A 35 4.01 0.15 -9.13
CA GLU A 35 2.96 1.14 -9.28
C GLU A 35 1.79 0.97 -8.31
N ALA A 36 2.00 0.25 -7.22
CA ALA A 36 0.98 0.15 -6.18
C ALA A 36 0.92 1.46 -5.39
N GLN A 37 -0.25 1.78 -4.89
CA GLN A 37 -0.45 2.98 -4.10
C GLN A 37 -1.08 2.62 -2.78
N VAL A 38 -0.51 3.16 -1.71
CA VAL A 38 -0.96 2.85 -0.36
C VAL A 38 -1.08 4.16 0.40
N LYS A 39 -2.22 4.38 1.03
CA LYS A 39 -2.46 5.64 1.72
C LYS A 39 -3.25 5.40 3.01
N ASP A 40 -2.77 5.94 4.10
CA ASP A 40 -3.45 5.96 5.40
C ASP A 40 -3.84 4.58 5.90
N VAL A 41 -2.96 3.60 5.75
CA VAL A 41 -3.26 2.24 6.18
C VAL A 41 -2.08 1.64 6.94
N ILE A 42 -2.38 0.59 7.68
CA ILE A 42 -1.37 -0.22 8.34
C ILE A 42 -1.45 -1.61 7.73
N LEU A 43 -0.35 -2.04 7.14
CA LEU A 43 -0.30 -3.33 6.48
C LEU A 43 0.74 -4.22 7.14
N GLU A 44 0.38 -5.47 7.35
CA GLU A 44 1.29 -6.49 7.84
C GLU A 44 1.09 -7.75 7.03
N SER A 45 2.20 -8.39 6.70
CA SER A 45 2.16 -9.68 6.00
C SER A 45 1.26 -9.64 4.77
N SER A 46 1.38 -8.60 4.00
CA SER A 46 0.48 -8.39 2.88
C SER A 46 1.25 -8.37 1.57
N LEU A 47 0.58 -8.82 0.53
CA LEU A 47 1.10 -8.72 -0.82
C LEU A 47 0.16 -7.85 -1.62
N ILE A 48 0.68 -6.75 -2.11
CA ILE A 48 -0.12 -5.78 -2.85
C ILE A 48 0.29 -5.88 -4.32
N GLY A 49 -0.65 -6.22 -5.14
CA GLY A 49 -0.40 -6.45 -6.55
C GLY A 49 -0.07 -5.18 -7.31
N ARG A 50 0.35 -5.39 -8.53
CA ARG A 50 0.74 -4.29 -9.40
C ARG A 50 -0.43 -3.36 -9.66
N LYS A 51 -0.19 -2.07 -9.56
CA LYS A 51 -1.18 -1.02 -9.80
C LYS A 51 -2.36 -1.05 -8.85
N ALA A 52 -2.28 -1.81 -7.78
CA ALA A 52 -3.34 -1.84 -6.79
C ALA A 52 -3.34 -0.55 -5.99
N GLU A 53 -4.50 -0.15 -5.53
CA GLU A 53 -4.64 0.99 -4.65
C GLU A 53 -5.24 0.55 -3.34
N ILE A 54 -4.59 0.93 -2.26
CA ILE A 54 -5.06 0.62 -0.92
C ILE A 54 -5.15 1.93 -0.17
N ARG A 55 -6.33 2.22 0.36
CA ARG A 55 -6.51 3.43 1.13
C ARG A 55 -7.58 3.21 2.17
N ARG A 56 -7.51 3.98 3.21
CA ARG A 56 -8.49 3.93 4.24
C ARG A 56 -9.64 4.87 3.91
N ARG A 57 -10.83 4.37 4.10
CA ARG A 57 -12.01 5.19 3.87
C ARG A 57 -12.94 5.04 5.06
N ALA A 58 -13.38 6.13 5.59
CA ALA A 58 -14.23 6.11 6.76
C ALA A 58 -15.58 5.45 6.44
N GLY A 59 -15.97 4.55 7.31
CA GLY A 59 -17.32 4.03 7.30
C GLY A 59 -17.66 3.04 6.22
N MET A 60 -16.70 2.59 5.43
CA MET A 60 -17.07 1.70 4.38
C MET A 60 -15.89 0.87 3.90
N VAL A 61 -16.13 -0.41 3.75
CA VAL A 61 -15.19 -1.29 3.13
C VAL A 61 -15.75 -1.66 1.78
N ASN A 62 -15.03 -1.30 0.77
CA ASN A 62 -15.48 -1.60 -0.57
C ASN A 62 -14.39 -2.38 -1.27
N ALA A 63 -14.55 -3.68 -1.30
CA ALA A 63 -13.60 -4.55 -1.96
C ALA A 63 -14.10 -4.80 -3.36
N GLY A 64 -13.84 -3.86 -4.21
CA GLY A 64 -14.20 -4.02 -5.59
C GLY A 64 -13.23 -4.93 -6.30
N ASP A 65 -13.55 -5.26 -7.50
CA ASP A 65 -12.73 -6.12 -8.31
C ASP A 65 -11.58 -5.39 -8.97
N GLN A 66 -11.45 -4.13 -8.74
CA GLN A 66 -10.42 -3.32 -9.35
C GLN A 66 -9.16 -3.28 -8.52
N THR A 67 -9.00 -4.22 -7.65
CA THR A 67 -7.85 -4.25 -6.76
C THR A 67 -7.72 -2.98 -5.93
N VAL A 68 -8.84 -2.41 -5.59
CA VAL A 68 -8.88 -1.33 -4.62
C VAL A 68 -9.39 -1.91 -3.32
N VAL A 69 -8.58 -1.85 -2.31
CA VAL A 69 -8.96 -2.33 -0.99
C VAL A 69 -9.05 -1.13 -0.09
N THR A 70 -10.19 -0.97 0.54
CA THR A 70 -10.42 0.12 1.47
C THR A 70 -10.58 -0.46 2.86
N LEU A 71 -9.77 0.01 3.76
CA LEU A 71 -9.74 -0.50 5.12
C LEU A 71 -10.39 0.45 6.09
#